data_8b603c5a7092da36a4a89b840c685ab3
#
_entry.id   8b603c5a7092da36a4a89b840c685ab3
#
_cell.length_a   1.000
_cell.length_b   1.000
_cell.length_c   1.000
_cell.angle_alpha   90.00
_cell.angle_beta   90.00
_cell.angle_gamma   90.00
#
_symmetry.space_group_name_H-M   'P 1'
#
loop_
_entity.id
_entity.type
_entity.pdbx_description
1 polymer ?
#
loop_
_entity_poly.entity_id
_entity_poly.type
_entity_poly.pdbx_seq_one_letter_code
_entity_poly.pdbx_strand_id
1 'polypeptide(L)'
;MLDNYDYKEHWNNAYQNNVVEKLGWFEDDPVASFDLIEKCNLSKDSLIFNAGAGATTLIGLLLEKGYSNILVNDISFLALDKLKNSINNNNNVSFIVDDLTNPTTSLNIKNVDLWHDRAVLHFFTSKDQQLSYFNLLKKIVRKGGYVIFSEFGIDGAKKCCGLDIVNYSEKMLQDRLGEEFTLLESFNHQYNHPSNGNTRKYIYTLFKRKTYLF
;
A
#
# COMPACT_ATOMS: atom_id res chain seq x y z
N MET A 1 -3.64 2.49 25.72
CA MET A 1 -2.40 3.21 26.03
C MET A 1 -1.28 2.60 25.18
N LEU A 2 -1.09 3.12 23.96
CA LEU A 2 0.07 2.90 23.09
C LEU A 2 0.46 4.26 22.45
N ASP A 3 0.23 5.36 23.19
CA ASP A 3 0.32 6.72 22.64
C ASP A 3 1.75 7.20 22.36
N ASN A 4 2.77 6.33 22.49
CA ASN A 4 4.18 6.67 22.24
C ASN A 4 4.99 5.57 21.53
N TYR A 5 4.33 4.69 20.75
CA TYR A 5 5.11 3.71 19.98
C TYR A 5 5.71 4.37 18.74
N ASP A 6 7.03 4.33 18.62
CA ASP A 6 7.74 4.90 17.47
C ASP A 6 7.74 3.91 16.28
N TYR A 7 6.69 4.00 15.47
CA TYR A 7 6.56 3.21 14.24
C TYR A 7 7.68 3.49 13.24
N LYS A 8 8.18 4.74 13.19
CA LYS A 8 9.27 5.11 12.29
C LYS A 8 10.56 4.40 12.68
N GLU A 9 10.89 4.39 13.97
CA GLU A 9 12.05 3.67 14.48
C GLU A 9 11.88 2.16 14.27
N HIS A 10 10.69 1.60 14.56
CA HIS A 10 10.40 0.18 14.35
C HIS A 10 10.69 -0.27 12.91
N TRP A 11 10.16 0.45 11.92
CA TRP A 11 10.35 0.11 10.51
C TRP A 11 11.77 0.38 10.03
N ASN A 12 12.41 1.48 10.47
CA ASN A 12 13.82 1.70 10.17
C ASN A 12 14.69 0.54 10.68
N ASN A 13 14.47 0.08 11.92
CA ASN A 13 15.20 -1.05 12.49
C ASN A 13 14.97 -2.35 11.71
N ALA A 14 13.74 -2.61 11.24
CA ALA A 14 13.45 -3.76 10.40
C ALA A 14 14.27 -3.77 9.10
N TYR A 15 14.35 -2.62 8.42
CA TYR A 15 15.14 -2.49 7.18
C TYR A 15 16.65 -2.39 7.41
N GLN A 16 17.10 -1.88 8.56
CA GLN A 16 18.52 -1.81 8.90
C GLN A 16 19.10 -3.20 9.20
N ASN A 17 18.36 -4.01 9.95
CA ASN A 17 18.87 -5.27 10.51
C ASN A 17 18.62 -6.49 9.63
N ASN A 18 17.92 -6.34 8.50
CA ASN A 18 17.60 -7.45 7.62
C ASN A 18 17.90 -7.13 6.16
N VAL A 19 18.24 -8.16 5.41
CA VAL A 19 18.19 -8.09 3.95
C VAL A 19 16.73 -8.13 3.50
N VAL A 20 16.41 -7.42 2.42
CA VAL A 20 15.02 -7.22 1.98
C VAL A 20 14.30 -8.54 1.73
N GLU A 21 14.98 -9.51 1.12
CA GLU A 21 14.45 -10.81 0.74
C GLU A 21 14.08 -11.71 1.92
N LYS A 22 14.55 -11.37 3.13
CA LYS A 22 14.21 -12.08 4.38
C LYS A 22 13.09 -11.41 5.17
N LEU A 23 12.69 -10.20 4.77
CA LEU A 23 11.59 -9.50 5.42
C LEU A 23 10.28 -10.27 5.19
N GLY A 24 9.51 -10.43 6.24
CA GLY A 24 8.33 -11.28 6.19
C GLY A 24 7.25 -10.87 5.17
N TRP A 25 7.28 -9.65 4.68
CA TRP A 25 6.36 -9.12 3.65
C TRP A 25 7.00 -9.05 2.26
N PHE A 26 8.27 -9.49 2.12
CA PHE A 26 8.95 -9.51 0.83
C PHE A 26 8.20 -10.38 -0.16
N GLU A 27 8.04 -9.89 -1.36
CA GLU A 27 7.39 -10.55 -2.48
C GLU A 27 8.32 -10.38 -3.69
N ASP A 28 8.78 -11.50 -4.24
CA ASP A 28 9.66 -11.51 -5.41
C ASP A 28 8.88 -11.32 -6.72
N ASP A 29 7.62 -11.76 -6.73
CA ASP A 29 6.73 -11.64 -7.88
C ASP A 29 5.39 -11.00 -7.46
N PRO A 30 5.19 -9.68 -7.71
CA PRO A 30 4.00 -8.93 -7.30
C PRO A 30 2.83 -9.09 -8.29
N VAL A 31 2.67 -10.26 -8.92
CA VAL A 31 1.67 -10.53 -9.98
C VAL A 31 0.27 -10.18 -9.52
N ALA A 32 -0.14 -10.58 -8.31
CA ALA A 32 -1.50 -10.33 -7.84
C ALA A 32 -1.85 -8.84 -7.77
N SER A 33 -0.91 -7.99 -7.33
CA SER A 33 -1.07 -6.53 -7.37
C SER A 33 -1.04 -6.00 -8.80
N PHE A 34 -0.10 -6.48 -9.60
CA PHE A 34 0.07 -6.01 -10.98
C PHE A 34 -1.15 -6.34 -11.86
N ASP A 35 -1.73 -7.52 -11.73
CA ASP A 35 -2.93 -7.93 -12.48
C ASP A 35 -4.13 -6.99 -12.18
N LEU A 36 -4.29 -6.56 -10.93
CA LEU A 36 -5.33 -5.56 -10.59
C LEU A 36 -5.01 -4.19 -11.17
N ILE A 37 -3.73 -3.80 -11.23
CA ILE A 37 -3.32 -2.52 -11.86
C ILE A 37 -3.61 -2.53 -13.35
N GLU A 38 -3.31 -3.62 -14.06
CA GLU A 38 -3.61 -3.75 -15.50
C GLU A 38 -5.13 -3.66 -15.78
N LYS A 39 -5.98 -4.19 -14.90
CA LYS A 39 -7.44 -4.04 -15.01
C LYS A 39 -7.94 -2.60 -14.90
N CYS A 40 -7.17 -1.70 -14.32
CA CYS A 40 -7.51 -0.29 -14.25
C CYS A 40 -7.40 0.44 -15.61
N ASN A 41 -6.75 -0.16 -16.61
CA ASN A 41 -6.49 0.44 -17.93
C ASN A 41 -5.91 1.86 -17.84
N LEU A 42 -4.92 2.03 -16.99
CA LEU A 42 -4.26 3.32 -16.78
C LEU A 42 -3.34 3.66 -17.96
N SER A 43 -3.28 4.93 -18.32
CA SER A 43 -2.20 5.42 -19.20
C SER A 43 -0.84 5.33 -18.48
N LYS A 44 0.25 5.24 -19.24
CA LYS A 44 1.57 5.03 -18.66
C LYS A 44 2.11 6.26 -17.89
N ASP A 45 1.51 7.41 -18.08
CA ASP A 45 1.76 8.66 -17.35
C ASP A 45 0.79 8.91 -16.18
N SER A 46 -0.15 7.98 -15.92
CA SER A 46 -1.06 8.06 -14.77
C SER A 46 -0.28 8.08 -13.45
N LEU A 47 -0.73 8.94 -12.52
CA LEU A 47 -0.11 9.04 -11.20
C LEU A 47 -0.50 7.85 -10.31
N ILE A 48 0.47 6.99 -10.04
CA ILE A 48 0.33 5.86 -9.13
C ILE A 48 0.95 6.22 -7.77
N PHE A 49 0.14 6.22 -6.71
CA PHE A 49 0.59 6.39 -5.34
C PHE A 49 0.68 5.02 -4.66
N ASN A 50 1.90 4.61 -4.29
CA ASN A 50 2.14 3.39 -3.53
C ASN A 50 2.32 3.75 -2.05
N ALA A 51 1.32 3.41 -1.24
CA ALA A 51 1.27 3.67 0.19
C ALA A 51 2.10 2.62 0.96
N GLY A 52 3.01 3.08 1.84
CA GLY A 52 3.90 2.21 2.61
C GLY A 52 4.68 1.24 1.72
N ALA A 53 5.32 1.78 0.70
CA ALA A 53 5.94 1.00 -0.37
C ALA A 53 7.01 0.03 0.12
N GLY A 54 7.67 0.33 1.25
CA GLY A 54 8.80 -0.46 1.66
C GLY A 54 9.89 -0.50 0.60
N ALA A 55 10.52 -1.67 0.46
CA ALA A 55 11.44 -1.99 -0.64
C ALA A 55 10.78 -2.98 -1.62
N THR A 56 9.58 -2.63 -2.09
CA THR A 56 8.76 -3.51 -2.94
C THR A 56 9.35 -3.72 -4.34
N THR A 57 9.18 -4.93 -4.88
CA THR A 57 9.53 -5.28 -6.27
C THR A 57 8.52 -4.71 -7.29
N LEU A 58 7.32 -4.37 -6.86
CA LEU A 58 6.25 -3.85 -7.74
C LEU A 58 6.68 -2.61 -8.52
N ILE A 59 7.48 -1.72 -7.91
CA ILE A 59 7.91 -0.48 -8.58
C ILE A 59 8.83 -0.78 -9.76
N GLY A 60 9.75 -1.74 -9.62
CA GLY A 60 10.59 -2.21 -10.73
C GLY A 60 9.74 -2.75 -11.88
N LEU A 61 8.76 -3.60 -11.57
CA LEU A 61 7.84 -4.14 -12.57
C LEU A 61 7.02 -3.05 -13.27
N LEU A 62 6.49 -2.07 -12.52
CA LEU A 62 5.76 -0.94 -13.13
C LEU A 62 6.64 -0.14 -14.11
N LEU A 63 7.89 0.11 -13.75
CA LEU A 63 8.86 0.78 -14.62
C LEU A 63 9.15 -0.03 -15.89
N GLU A 64 9.34 -1.35 -15.78
CA GLU A 64 9.52 -2.26 -16.93
C GLU A 64 8.31 -2.26 -17.86
N LYS A 65 7.10 -2.10 -17.31
CA LYS A 65 5.85 -1.98 -18.08
C LYS A 65 5.62 -0.58 -18.63
N GLY A 66 6.54 0.35 -18.42
CA GLY A 66 6.54 1.69 -18.99
C GLY A 66 5.76 2.74 -18.21
N TYR A 67 5.33 2.47 -16.97
CA TYR A 67 4.75 3.50 -16.11
C TYR A 67 5.82 4.51 -15.71
N SER A 68 5.50 5.80 -15.82
CA SER A 68 6.48 6.89 -15.73
C SER A 68 6.16 7.96 -14.68
N ASN A 69 5.09 7.78 -13.90
CA ASN A 69 4.67 8.76 -12.91
C ASN A 69 4.26 8.05 -11.60
N ILE A 70 5.28 7.64 -10.85
CA ILE A 70 5.09 6.81 -9.65
C ILE A 70 5.54 7.60 -8.42
N LEU A 71 4.67 7.65 -7.42
CA LEU A 71 4.93 8.28 -6.14
C LEU A 71 4.91 7.22 -5.05
N VAL A 72 6.02 7.00 -4.39
CA VAL A 72 6.15 6.03 -3.32
C VAL A 72 6.24 6.73 -1.97
N ASN A 73 5.46 6.25 -1.01
CA ASN A 73 5.48 6.71 0.37
C ASN A 73 5.89 5.58 1.30
N ASP A 74 6.64 5.92 2.33
CA ASP A 74 6.86 5.08 3.50
C ASP A 74 7.20 5.96 4.71
N ILE A 75 6.94 5.47 5.92
CA ILE A 75 7.37 6.13 7.16
C ILE A 75 8.88 5.91 7.40
N SER A 76 9.44 4.82 6.85
CA SER A 76 10.85 4.46 6.93
C SER A 76 11.66 5.07 5.79
N PHE A 77 12.55 5.98 6.11
CA PHE A 77 13.56 6.47 5.17
C PHE A 77 14.43 5.33 4.62
N LEU A 78 14.84 4.38 5.48
CA LEU A 78 15.70 3.27 5.08
C LEU A 78 15.02 2.32 4.08
N ALA A 79 13.71 2.13 4.21
CA ALA A 79 12.94 1.37 3.24
C ALA A 79 12.99 2.02 1.85
N LEU A 80 12.71 3.31 1.80
CA LEU A 80 12.72 4.08 0.56
C LEU A 80 14.12 4.20 -0.05
N ASP A 81 15.16 4.31 0.77
CA ASP A 81 16.56 4.33 0.28
C ASP A 81 16.92 2.99 -0.39
N LYS A 82 16.54 1.85 0.21
CA LYS A 82 16.72 0.53 -0.40
C LYS A 82 15.97 0.41 -1.73
N LEU A 83 14.69 0.85 -1.77
CA LEU A 83 13.90 0.85 -3.00
C LEU A 83 14.54 1.73 -4.08
N LYS A 84 14.96 2.93 -3.72
CA LYS A 84 15.61 3.88 -4.61
C LYS A 84 16.86 3.29 -5.27
N ASN A 85 17.67 2.59 -4.47
CA ASN A 85 18.89 1.92 -4.97
C ASN A 85 18.54 0.73 -5.87
N SER A 86 17.51 -0.07 -5.55
CA SER A 86 17.11 -1.24 -6.36
C SER A 86 16.61 -0.87 -7.76
N ILE A 87 16.07 0.34 -7.93
CA ILE A 87 15.59 0.87 -9.23
C ILE A 87 16.56 1.87 -9.87
N ASN A 88 17.82 1.90 -9.44
CA ASN A 88 18.88 2.76 -9.98
C ASN A 88 18.52 4.26 -10.00
N ASN A 89 17.86 4.76 -8.94
CA ASN A 89 17.39 6.16 -8.84
C ASN A 89 16.57 6.62 -10.06
N ASN A 90 15.68 5.78 -10.54
CA ASN A 90 14.88 6.10 -11.73
C ASN A 90 14.07 7.39 -11.55
N ASN A 91 14.18 8.33 -12.47
CA ASN A 91 13.54 9.64 -12.40
C ASN A 91 12.01 9.63 -12.52
N ASN A 92 11.43 8.50 -12.93
CA ASN A 92 9.97 8.29 -13.01
C ASN A 92 9.35 7.99 -11.64
N VAL A 93 10.18 7.90 -10.59
CA VAL A 93 9.74 7.60 -9.22
C VAL A 93 10.11 8.76 -8.28
N SER A 94 9.11 9.28 -7.60
CA SER A 94 9.26 10.28 -6.54
C SER A 94 9.06 9.62 -5.17
N PHE A 95 9.81 10.07 -4.16
CA PHE A 95 9.86 9.44 -2.83
C PHE A 95 9.37 10.42 -1.76
N ILE A 96 8.47 9.97 -0.89
CA ILE A 96 7.95 10.76 0.22
C ILE A 96 8.08 9.96 1.52
N VAL A 97 8.87 10.47 2.46
CA VAL A 97 8.90 9.98 3.85
C VAL A 97 7.81 10.71 4.61
N ASP A 98 6.71 10.01 4.93
CA ASP A 98 5.55 10.61 5.61
C ASP A 98 4.74 9.53 6.34
N ASP A 99 4.11 9.91 7.45
CA ASP A 99 3.22 9.05 8.21
C ASP A 99 1.78 9.20 7.69
N LEU A 100 1.20 8.16 7.12
CA LEU A 100 -0.16 8.18 6.58
C LEU A 100 -1.25 8.34 7.67
N THR A 101 -0.90 8.15 8.95
CA THR A 101 -1.81 8.40 10.08
C THR A 101 -1.75 9.83 10.59
N ASN A 102 -0.68 10.56 10.27
CA ASN A 102 -0.50 11.99 10.55
C ASN A 102 0.19 12.67 9.36
N PRO A 103 -0.44 12.68 8.17
CA PRO A 103 0.21 13.10 6.95
C PRO A 103 0.51 14.60 6.94
N THR A 104 1.68 14.94 6.41
CA THR A 104 2.15 16.31 6.21
C THR A 104 2.39 16.62 4.74
N THR A 105 3.38 15.97 4.15
CA THR A 105 3.76 16.13 2.74
C THR A 105 2.71 15.55 1.82
N SER A 106 2.19 14.36 2.14
CA SER A 106 1.18 13.65 1.35
C SER A 106 -0.14 14.43 1.22
N LEU A 107 -0.45 15.34 2.15
CA LEU A 107 -1.62 16.21 2.08
C LEU A 107 -1.64 17.15 0.86
N ASN A 108 -0.49 17.42 0.25
CA ASN A 108 -0.36 18.32 -0.89
C ASN A 108 -0.51 17.61 -2.25
N ILE A 109 -0.53 16.28 -2.25
CA ILE A 109 -0.75 15.46 -3.45
C ILE A 109 -2.20 15.64 -3.92
N LYS A 110 -2.38 15.59 -5.23
CA LYS A 110 -3.70 15.70 -5.88
C LYS A 110 -3.75 14.83 -7.12
N ASN A 111 -4.98 14.47 -7.49
CA ASN A 111 -5.27 13.80 -8.76
C ASN A 111 -4.56 12.45 -8.91
N VAL A 112 -4.44 11.68 -7.83
CA VAL A 112 -3.94 10.31 -7.87
C VAL A 112 -4.90 9.44 -8.69
N ASP A 113 -4.39 8.79 -9.71
CA ASP A 113 -5.13 7.87 -10.57
C ASP A 113 -5.34 6.50 -9.92
N LEU A 114 -4.31 6.05 -9.20
CA LEU A 114 -4.33 4.80 -8.47
C LEU A 114 -3.65 4.94 -7.11
N TRP A 115 -4.37 4.60 -6.06
CA TRP A 115 -3.82 4.32 -4.73
C TRP A 115 -3.62 2.82 -4.59
N HIS A 116 -2.40 2.38 -4.31
CA HIS A 116 -2.07 0.99 -4.04
C HIS A 116 -1.53 0.86 -2.62
N ASP A 117 -2.14 -0.02 -1.83
CA ASP A 117 -1.69 -0.38 -0.49
C ASP A 117 -1.60 -1.91 -0.38
N ARG A 118 -0.41 -2.40 -0.04
CA ARG A 118 -0.20 -3.79 0.29
C ARG A 118 0.47 -3.90 1.66
N ALA A 119 -0.27 -4.43 2.61
CA ALA A 119 0.21 -4.75 3.95
C ALA A 119 0.61 -3.52 4.80
N VAL A 120 -0.17 -2.42 4.71
CA VAL A 120 0.04 -1.20 5.51
C VAL A 120 -1.16 -0.84 6.36
N LEU A 121 -2.34 -0.72 5.78
CA LEU A 121 -3.57 -0.32 6.48
C LEU A 121 -3.85 -1.19 7.71
N HIS A 122 -3.51 -2.47 7.67
CA HIS A 122 -3.75 -3.37 8.79
C HIS A 122 -2.98 -3.03 10.07
N PHE A 123 -1.91 -2.23 10.00
CA PHE A 123 -1.20 -1.74 11.18
C PHE A 123 -1.91 -0.59 11.90
N PHE A 124 -2.89 0.04 11.26
CA PHE A 124 -3.64 1.14 11.87
C PHE A 124 -4.78 0.59 12.73
N THR A 125 -4.47 0.31 14.00
CA THR A 125 -5.39 -0.37 14.91
C THR A 125 -6.37 0.56 15.60
N SER A 126 -6.07 1.88 15.71
CA SER A 126 -6.98 2.85 16.30
C SER A 126 -7.93 3.46 15.26
N LYS A 127 -9.10 3.89 15.73
CA LYS A 127 -10.09 4.57 14.88
C LYS A 127 -9.53 5.86 14.28
N ASP A 128 -8.75 6.61 15.03
CA ASP A 128 -8.20 7.90 14.59
C ASP A 128 -7.16 7.70 13.49
N GLN A 129 -6.27 6.69 13.61
CA GLN A 129 -5.32 6.33 12.56
C GLN A 129 -6.05 5.94 11.26
N GLN A 130 -7.06 5.06 11.36
CA GLN A 130 -7.85 4.66 10.21
C GLN A 130 -8.59 5.85 9.58
N LEU A 131 -9.17 6.72 10.40
CA LEU A 131 -9.88 7.92 9.91
C LEU A 131 -8.93 8.85 9.14
N SER A 132 -7.76 9.13 9.70
CA SER A 132 -6.73 9.95 9.06
C SER A 132 -6.31 9.36 7.71
N TYR A 133 -5.99 8.08 7.67
CA TYR A 133 -5.60 7.36 6.46
C TYR A 133 -6.68 7.43 5.37
N PHE A 134 -7.95 7.09 5.69
CA PHE A 134 -9.03 7.12 4.70
C PHE A 134 -9.39 8.54 4.26
N ASN A 135 -9.25 9.55 5.14
CA ASN A 135 -9.42 10.95 4.78
C ASN A 135 -8.35 11.41 3.77
N LEU A 136 -7.08 11.04 3.99
CA LEU A 136 -6.01 11.31 3.03
C LEU A 136 -6.32 10.65 1.68
N LEU A 137 -6.61 9.35 1.66
CA LEU A 137 -6.93 8.61 0.45
C LEU A 137 -8.07 9.29 -0.34
N LYS A 138 -9.20 9.59 0.33
CA LYS A 138 -10.36 10.25 -0.29
C LYS A 138 -10.04 11.66 -0.79
N LYS A 139 -9.12 12.36 -0.14
CA LYS A 139 -8.68 13.69 -0.54
C LYS A 139 -7.87 13.68 -1.82
N ILE A 140 -6.93 12.73 -1.96
CA ILE A 140 -5.94 12.77 -3.03
C ILE A 140 -6.31 11.93 -4.25
N VAL A 141 -7.04 10.83 -4.09
CA VAL A 141 -7.52 10.01 -5.23
C VAL A 141 -8.57 10.81 -5.99
N ARG A 142 -8.38 10.99 -7.30
CA ARG A 142 -9.32 11.75 -8.13
C ARG A 142 -10.64 11.00 -8.35
N LYS A 143 -11.68 11.72 -8.75
CA LYS A 143 -12.91 11.11 -9.27
C LYS A 143 -12.58 10.25 -10.49
N GLY A 144 -13.13 9.04 -10.57
CA GLY A 144 -12.79 8.03 -11.57
C GLY A 144 -11.48 7.29 -11.33
N GLY A 145 -10.70 7.66 -10.30
CA GLY A 145 -9.48 6.96 -9.88
C GLY A 145 -9.76 5.65 -9.18
N TYR A 146 -8.72 4.89 -8.94
CA TYR A 146 -8.79 3.52 -8.41
C TYR A 146 -8.10 3.40 -7.06
N VAL A 147 -8.50 2.39 -6.29
CA VAL A 147 -7.88 2.01 -5.02
C VAL A 147 -7.72 0.50 -5.00
N ILE A 148 -6.50 0.03 -4.73
CA ILE A 148 -6.20 -1.37 -4.50
C ILE A 148 -5.76 -1.52 -3.04
N PHE A 149 -6.40 -2.45 -2.33
CA PHE A 149 -5.94 -2.93 -1.04
C PHE A 149 -5.57 -4.40 -1.11
N SER A 150 -4.49 -4.74 -0.41
CA SER A 150 -4.02 -6.10 -0.22
C SER A 150 -3.66 -6.26 1.25
N GLU A 151 -4.66 -6.65 2.05
CA GLU A 151 -4.59 -6.65 3.51
C GLU A 151 -4.78 -8.06 4.07
N PHE A 152 -4.35 -8.31 5.31
CA PHE A 152 -4.63 -9.59 5.96
C PHE A 152 -6.13 -9.85 6.00
N GLY A 153 -6.55 -10.99 5.45
CA GLY A 153 -7.94 -11.45 5.45
C GLY A 153 -8.44 -11.82 6.86
N ILE A 154 -9.75 -11.93 7.01
CA ILE A 154 -10.42 -12.19 8.31
C ILE A 154 -9.88 -13.45 9.02
N ASP A 155 -9.51 -14.46 8.26
CA ASP A 155 -8.93 -15.72 8.72
C ASP A 155 -7.40 -15.74 8.77
N GLY A 156 -6.77 -14.59 8.50
CA GLY A 156 -5.32 -14.40 8.55
C GLY A 156 -4.76 -14.26 9.97
N ALA A 157 -3.44 -14.08 10.05
CA ALA A 157 -2.74 -13.83 11.31
C ALA A 157 -3.28 -12.59 12.03
N LYS A 158 -3.15 -12.56 13.35
CA LYS A 158 -3.57 -11.43 14.21
C LYS A 158 -2.40 -10.51 14.57
N LYS A 159 -1.18 -10.93 14.23
CA LYS A 159 0.05 -10.15 14.44
C LYS A 159 0.92 -10.21 13.20
N CYS A 160 1.61 -9.11 12.91
CA CYS A 160 2.64 -9.01 11.89
C CYS A 160 3.82 -8.21 12.44
N CYS A 161 5.04 -8.71 12.27
CA CYS A 161 6.27 -8.02 12.71
C CYS A 161 6.28 -7.63 14.19
N GLY A 162 5.65 -8.45 15.05
CA GLY A 162 5.52 -8.19 16.50
C GLY A 162 4.37 -7.24 16.87
N LEU A 163 3.72 -6.61 15.89
CA LEU A 163 2.62 -5.67 16.08
C LEU A 163 1.26 -6.35 15.94
N ASP A 164 0.29 -5.89 16.71
CA ASP A 164 -1.11 -6.25 16.51
C ASP A 164 -1.62 -5.63 15.22
N ILE A 165 -2.51 -6.33 14.51
CA ILE A 165 -3.07 -5.88 13.24
C ILE A 165 -4.59 -6.03 13.19
N VAL A 166 -5.21 -5.29 12.28
CA VAL A 166 -6.62 -5.43 11.92
C VAL A 166 -6.74 -6.29 10.68
N ASN A 167 -7.57 -7.33 10.74
CA ASN A 167 -7.90 -8.12 9.55
C ASN A 167 -9.11 -7.53 8.84
N TYR A 168 -9.11 -7.58 7.52
CA TYR A 168 -10.14 -6.95 6.69
C TYR A 168 -10.91 -7.96 5.85
N SER A 169 -12.18 -7.64 5.59
CA SER A 169 -12.97 -8.19 4.49
C SER A 169 -13.23 -7.08 3.47
N GLU A 170 -13.66 -7.46 2.25
CA GLU A 170 -14.08 -6.51 1.22
C GLU A 170 -15.19 -5.58 1.71
N LYS A 171 -16.14 -6.13 2.50
CA LYS A 171 -17.22 -5.32 3.09
C LYS A 171 -16.69 -4.26 4.05
N MET A 172 -15.75 -4.60 4.93
CA MET A 172 -15.16 -3.64 5.86
C MET A 172 -14.43 -2.52 5.12
N LEU A 173 -13.70 -2.84 4.05
CA LEU A 173 -13.02 -1.84 3.21
C LEU A 173 -14.02 -0.97 2.46
N GLN A 174 -15.10 -1.55 1.90
CA GLN A 174 -16.19 -0.81 1.27
C GLN A 174 -16.87 0.15 2.26
N ASP A 175 -17.16 -0.30 3.49
CA ASP A 175 -17.80 0.53 4.51
C ASP A 175 -16.91 1.73 4.90
N ARG A 176 -15.56 1.56 4.93
CA ARG A 176 -14.60 2.63 5.18
C ARG A 176 -14.48 3.63 4.02
N LEU A 177 -14.47 3.14 2.81
CA LEU A 177 -14.44 3.96 1.60
C LEU A 177 -15.76 4.72 1.41
N GLY A 178 -16.88 4.11 1.81
CA GLY A 178 -18.22 4.70 1.68
C GLY A 178 -18.77 4.63 0.25
N GLU A 179 -19.90 5.29 0.04
CA GLU A 179 -20.67 5.24 -1.21
C GLU A 179 -19.96 5.90 -2.42
N GLU A 180 -18.92 6.68 -2.17
CA GLU A 180 -18.12 7.30 -3.23
C GLU A 180 -17.33 6.29 -4.04
N PHE A 181 -17.13 5.08 -3.54
CA PHE A 181 -16.33 4.03 -4.19
C PHE A 181 -17.20 2.80 -4.46
N THR A 182 -16.93 2.16 -5.59
CA THR A 182 -17.58 0.91 -6.00
C THR A 182 -16.54 -0.19 -6.02
N LEU A 183 -16.82 -1.30 -5.34
CA LEU A 183 -16.02 -2.52 -5.45
C LEU A 183 -16.18 -3.10 -6.85
N LEU A 184 -15.05 -3.30 -7.55
CA LEU A 184 -15.01 -3.91 -8.87
C LEU A 184 -14.62 -5.39 -8.80
N GLU A 185 -13.67 -5.71 -7.92
CA GLU A 185 -13.15 -7.07 -7.76
C GLU A 185 -12.67 -7.31 -6.34
N SER A 186 -12.83 -8.54 -5.84
CA SER A 186 -12.18 -9.02 -4.63
C SER A 186 -11.88 -10.52 -4.74
N PHE A 187 -10.74 -10.93 -4.16
CA PHE A 187 -10.38 -12.33 -4.04
C PHE A 187 -9.46 -12.57 -2.86
N ASN A 188 -9.53 -13.78 -2.32
CA ASN A 188 -8.57 -14.25 -1.31
C ASN A 188 -7.31 -14.75 -2.01
N HIS A 189 -6.15 -14.35 -1.47
CA HIS A 189 -4.85 -14.76 -1.98
C HIS A 189 -4.01 -15.34 -0.85
N GLN A 190 -3.45 -16.52 -1.07
CA GLN A 190 -2.48 -17.11 -0.18
C GLN A 190 -1.08 -16.82 -0.70
N TYR A 191 -0.41 -15.92 -0.02
CA TYR A 191 1.00 -15.63 -0.27
C TYR A 191 1.88 -16.65 0.43
N ASN A 192 2.89 -17.17 -0.28
CA ASN A 192 3.91 -18.06 0.26
C ASN A 192 5.26 -17.36 0.19
N HIS A 193 5.88 -17.14 1.35
CA HIS A 193 7.17 -16.45 1.41
C HIS A 193 8.28 -17.27 0.72
N PRO A 194 9.02 -16.71 -0.26
CA PRO A 194 9.93 -17.50 -1.10
C PRO A 194 11.09 -18.13 -0.33
N SER A 195 11.58 -17.49 0.75
CA SER A 195 12.77 -17.99 1.46
C SER A 195 12.46 -18.90 2.65
N ASN A 196 11.26 -18.86 3.26
CA ASN A 196 10.96 -19.61 4.49
C ASN A 196 9.65 -20.40 4.43
N GLY A 197 8.89 -20.29 3.33
CA GLY A 197 7.64 -21.00 3.12
C GLY A 197 6.47 -20.56 4.03
N ASN A 198 6.65 -19.53 4.85
CA ASN A 198 5.57 -19.00 5.67
C ASN A 198 4.43 -18.50 4.79
N THR A 199 3.20 -18.90 5.15
CA THR A 199 2.02 -18.50 4.40
C THR A 199 1.31 -17.33 5.06
N ARG A 200 0.72 -16.46 4.24
CA ARG A 200 -0.16 -15.37 4.68
C ARG A 200 -1.40 -15.33 3.82
N LYS A 201 -2.53 -15.09 4.45
CA LYS A 201 -3.81 -14.96 3.77
C LYS A 201 -4.19 -13.50 3.65
N TYR A 202 -4.25 -13.03 2.42
CA TYR A 202 -4.65 -11.68 2.08
C TYR A 202 -6.02 -11.65 1.43
N ILE A 203 -6.74 -10.55 1.65
CA ILE A 203 -7.85 -10.12 0.79
C ILE A 203 -7.33 -9.05 -0.16
N TYR A 204 -7.45 -9.28 -1.46
CA TYR A 204 -7.18 -8.30 -2.50
C TYR A 204 -8.48 -7.69 -2.94
N THR A 205 -8.51 -6.37 -3.11
CA THR A 205 -9.70 -5.65 -3.55
C THR A 205 -9.32 -4.55 -4.52
N LEU A 206 -10.15 -4.34 -5.53
CA LEU A 206 -10.07 -3.23 -6.46
C LEU A 206 -11.35 -2.41 -6.37
N PHE A 207 -11.21 -1.13 -6.04
CA PHE A 207 -12.30 -0.16 -6.00
C PHE A 207 -12.09 0.92 -7.06
N LYS A 208 -13.21 1.50 -7.53
CA LYS A 208 -13.20 2.69 -8.38
C LYS A 208 -13.98 3.81 -7.72
N ARG A 209 -13.39 5.02 -7.64
CA ARG A 209 -14.11 6.19 -7.19
C ARG A 209 -15.10 6.65 -8.24
N LYS A 210 -16.35 6.88 -7.86
CA LYS A 210 -17.41 7.36 -8.76
C LYS A 210 -17.06 8.72 -9.34
N THR A 211 -17.41 8.94 -10.60
CA THR A 211 -17.24 10.25 -11.26
C THR A 211 -18.26 11.25 -10.80
N TYR A 212 -19.49 10.77 -10.53
CA TYR A 212 -20.62 11.55 -10.02
C TYR A 212 -21.25 10.83 -8.83
N LEU A 213 -21.64 11.59 -7.81
CA LEU A 213 -22.55 11.14 -6.77
C LEU A 213 -23.95 11.59 -7.24
N PHE A 214 -24.79 10.63 -7.57
CA PHE A 214 -26.22 10.89 -7.80
C PHE A 214 -26.97 10.71 -6.51
#